data_822637ef08f3f885c83f4ffb95abaae9
#
_entry.id   822637ef08f3f885c83f4ffb95abaae9
#
_cell.length_a   1.000
_cell.length_b   1.000
_cell.length_c   1.000
_cell.angle_alpha   90.00
_cell.angle_beta   90.00
_cell.angle_gamma   90.00
#
_symmetry.space_group_name_H-M   'P 1'
#
loop_
_entity.id
_entity.type
_entity.pdbx_description
1 polymer ?
#
loop_
_entity_poly.entity_id
_entity_poly.type
_entity_poly.pdbx_seq_one_letter_code
_entity_poly.pdbx_strand_id
1 'polypeptide(L)'
;MEQRKLKLRDLTLRDGQQSLFATRLSQAEIDKLLPYYENAGFYIMEVWGGAIPDSVMRYLDQSPWDRLRIVSKAMKGKSLLSALSRGRNLFGYVPYPDSVLEGFYKEAIANGLNVMRIFDALNDIDNVRESIRMINKLGGIADGAVCYTVDPKPEAPAEKKGFFARLFGSKPAEPEKIFTDEYFVEKAREMERLGAKIITLKDMAGLVTPSRAASIISKLKANLSVPVDFHTHCTPGYGLASSVMAILNGVDILDTNIWWFGGGSAAPAIELIYVFCQKLGIELDVNMQAVGEIRDHLLDARKSLAAFDLNKDKMPRNFDPLADKLPADVDACLLYTSPSPRDRT
;
A
#
# COMPACT_ATOMS: atom_id res chain seq x y z
N MET A 1 -14.13 -12.38 -24.90
CA MET A 1 -14.18 -11.75 -23.56
C MET A 1 -13.04 -10.75 -23.53
N GLU A 2 -13.31 -9.51 -23.16
CA GLU A 2 -12.27 -8.49 -22.99
C GLU A 2 -11.33 -8.94 -21.88
N GLN A 3 -10.03 -8.92 -22.13
CA GLN A 3 -9.03 -9.37 -21.16
C GLN A 3 -9.04 -8.37 -19.98
N ARG A 4 -9.19 -8.87 -18.76
CA ARG A 4 -9.20 -8.01 -17.57
C ARG A 4 -7.84 -7.32 -17.40
N LYS A 5 -7.87 -5.99 -17.28
CA LYS A 5 -6.69 -5.19 -16.95
C LYS A 5 -6.71 -4.81 -15.48
N LEU A 6 -5.57 -5.03 -14.80
CA LEU A 6 -5.35 -4.61 -13.42
C LEU A 6 -4.58 -3.28 -13.42
N LYS A 7 -5.14 -2.28 -12.78
CA LYS A 7 -4.45 -1.00 -12.56
C LYS A 7 -3.50 -1.10 -11.39
N LEU A 8 -2.34 -0.46 -11.49
CA LEU A 8 -1.34 -0.47 -10.44
C LEU A 8 -1.11 0.93 -9.87
N ARG A 9 -0.96 0.97 -8.55
CA ARG A 9 -0.42 2.12 -7.83
C ARG A 9 1.00 1.79 -7.37
N ASP A 10 1.97 2.54 -7.87
CA ASP A 10 3.34 2.44 -7.37
C ASP A 10 3.51 3.21 -6.06
N LEU A 11 4.08 2.57 -5.06
CA LEU A 11 4.34 3.15 -3.75
C LEU A 11 5.84 3.34 -3.48
N THR A 12 6.71 3.03 -4.43
CA THR A 12 8.17 2.96 -4.25
C THR A 12 8.74 4.26 -3.69
N LEU A 13 8.29 5.40 -4.21
CA LEU A 13 8.81 6.72 -3.83
C LEU A 13 8.23 7.25 -2.51
N ARG A 14 7.20 6.62 -1.93
CA ARG A 14 6.64 6.99 -0.63
C ARG A 14 6.72 5.85 0.37
N ASP A 15 5.91 4.80 0.21
CA ASP A 15 5.78 3.73 1.19
C ASP A 15 7.02 2.83 1.23
N GLY A 16 7.55 2.45 0.06
CA GLY A 16 8.73 1.60 -0.02
C GLY A 16 9.93 2.21 0.70
N GLN A 17 10.25 3.47 0.41
CA GLN A 17 11.34 4.15 1.10
C GLN A 17 11.05 4.43 2.58
N GLN A 18 9.79 4.68 2.93
CA GLN A 18 9.39 4.90 4.32
C GLN A 18 9.53 3.64 5.14
N SER A 19 9.06 2.52 4.60
CA SER A 19 8.98 1.24 5.31
C SER A 19 10.33 0.51 5.42
N LEU A 20 11.24 0.73 4.45
CA LEU A 20 12.53 0.03 4.40
C LEU A 20 13.72 0.90 4.78
N PHE A 21 13.67 2.22 4.52
CA PHE A 21 14.85 3.11 4.61
C PHE A 21 14.59 4.38 5.42
N ALA A 22 13.66 4.33 6.36
CA ALA A 22 13.33 5.43 7.27
C ALA A 22 13.08 6.79 6.55
N THR A 23 12.53 6.75 5.32
CA THR A 23 12.23 7.93 4.49
C THR A 23 13.47 8.77 4.17
N ARG A 24 14.59 8.14 3.81
CA ARG A 24 15.88 8.81 3.56
C ARG A 24 16.25 8.96 2.08
N LEU A 25 15.36 8.58 1.14
CA LEU A 25 15.62 8.75 -0.30
C LEU A 25 15.71 10.24 -0.64
N SER A 26 16.87 10.68 -1.15
CA SER A 26 17.12 12.08 -1.48
C SER A 26 16.42 12.49 -2.79
N GLN A 27 16.24 13.79 -3.01
CA GLN A 27 15.71 14.30 -4.28
C GLN A 27 16.64 13.95 -5.45
N ALA A 28 17.95 14.00 -5.25
CA ALA A 28 18.92 13.66 -6.29
C ALA A 28 18.79 12.20 -6.78
N GLU A 29 18.45 11.26 -5.90
CA GLU A 29 18.17 9.88 -6.31
C GLU A 29 16.83 9.77 -7.05
N ILE A 30 15.81 10.52 -6.60
CA ILE A 30 14.51 10.56 -7.30
C ILE A 30 14.68 11.12 -8.72
N ASP A 31 15.45 12.21 -8.89
CA ASP A 31 15.67 12.86 -10.20
C ASP A 31 16.27 11.89 -11.22
N LYS A 32 17.12 10.96 -10.79
CA LYS A 32 17.68 9.92 -11.67
C LYS A 32 16.62 8.91 -12.14
N LEU A 33 15.58 8.70 -11.36
CA LEU A 33 14.52 7.71 -11.63
C LEU A 33 13.41 8.28 -12.53
N LEU A 34 13.13 9.58 -12.43
CA LEU A 34 11.99 10.21 -13.10
C LEU A 34 11.92 9.95 -14.62
N PRO A 35 13.01 10.01 -15.40
CA PRO A 35 12.95 9.74 -16.84
C PRO A 35 12.44 8.34 -17.19
N TYR A 36 12.67 7.34 -16.33
CA TYR A 36 12.19 5.97 -16.52
C TYR A 36 10.74 5.83 -16.08
N TYR A 37 10.35 6.52 -15.00
CA TYR A 37 8.96 6.57 -14.54
C TYR A 37 8.01 7.16 -15.59
N GLU A 38 8.47 8.11 -16.40
CA GLU A 38 7.67 8.70 -17.48
C GLU A 38 7.13 7.66 -18.48
N ASN A 39 7.83 6.54 -18.64
CA ASN A 39 7.51 5.47 -19.57
C ASN A 39 6.85 4.25 -18.89
N ALA A 40 6.77 4.22 -17.57
CA ALA A 40 6.25 3.06 -16.83
C ALA A 40 4.73 2.89 -16.94
N GLY A 41 3.97 3.99 -17.03
CA GLY A 41 2.52 3.94 -17.23
C GLY A 41 1.73 3.52 -15.98
N PHE A 42 2.24 3.73 -14.78
CA PHE A 42 1.47 3.49 -13.56
C PHE A 42 0.19 4.33 -13.55
N TYR A 43 -0.93 3.74 -13.18
CA TYR A 43 -2.20 4.45 -13.05
C TYR A 43 -2.12 5.57 -12.00
N ILE A 44 -1.54 5.24 -10.83
CA ILE A 44 -1.28 6.18 -9.74
C ILE A 44 0.16 5.95 -9.25
N MET A 45 0.83 7.02 -8.84
CA MET A 45 2.08 6.97 -8.10
C MET A 45 1.91 7.68 -6.75
N GLU A 46 2.11 6.97 -5.65
CA GLU A 46 2.11 7.60 -4.33
C GLU A 46 3.53 8.13 -4.03
N VAL A 47 3.68 9.43 -4.09
CA VAL A 47 4.99 10.10 -4.09
C VAL A 47 5.19 11.04 -2.92
N TRP A 48 4.12 11.32 -2.15
CA TRP A 48 4.12 12.33 -1.12
C TRP A 48 3.26 11.93 0.07
N GLY A 49 3.32 12.69 1.18
CA GLY A 49 2.57 12.37 2.39
C GLY A 49 3.28 11.37 3.30
N GLY A 50 2.53 10.81 4.24
CA GLY A 50 3.11 9.96 5.28
C GLY A 50 4.19 10.69 6.07
N ALA A 51 5.39 10.11 6.15
CA ALA A 51 6.54 10.71 6.82
C ALA A 51 7.40 11.61 5.91
N ILE A 52 7.12 11.68 4.60
CA ILE A 52 7.96 12.43 3.66
C ILE A 52 8.11 13.90 4.05
N PRO A 53 7.04 14.69 4.33
CA PRO A 53 7.20 16.11 4.61
C PRO A 53 8.10 16.37 5.81
N ASP A 54 7.94 15.63 6.89
CA ASP A 54 8.77 15.78 8.09
C ASP A 54 10.21 15.32 7.86
N SER A 55 10.38 14.13 7.29
CA SER A 55 11.72 13.53 7.10
C SER A 55 12.58 14.31 6.11
N VAL A 56 11.98 14.81 5.04
CA VAL A 56 12.68 15.59 4.01
C VAL A 56 13.23 16.90 4.57
N MET A 57 12.43 17.60 5.38
CA MET A 57 12.88 18.82 6.05
C MET A 57 13.90 18.54 7.16
N ARG A 58 13.61 17.57 8.01
CA ARG A 58 14.37 17.32 9.25
C ARG A 58 15.73 16.68 9.00
N TYR A 59 15.83 15.79 8.02
CA TYR A 59 17.00 14.92 7.84
C TYR A 59 17.72 15.09 6.52
N LEU A 60 17.06 15.66 5.51
CA LEU A 60 17.63 15.80 4.18
C LEU A 60 17.88 17.27 3.82
N ASP A 61 17.45 18.22 4.67
CA ASP A 61 17.53 19.66 4.40
C ASP A 61 16.95 20.03 3.03
N GLN A 62 15.79 19.44 2.70
CA GLN A 62 15.11 19.60 1.42
C GLN A 62 13.69 20.07 1.62
N SER A 63 13.14 20.78 0.63
CA SER A 63 11.74 21.21 0.62
C SER A 63 10.82 20.07 0.14
N PRO A 64 9.84 19.63 0.94
CA PRO A 64 8.87 18.64 0.48
C PRO A 64 7.97 19.17 -0.64
N TRP A 65 7.73 20.49 -0.70
CA TRP A 65 6.96 21.13 -1.75
C TRP A 65 7.71 21.17 -3.08
N ASP A 66 9.03 21.40 -3.06
CA ASP A 66 9.86 21.32 -4.26
C ASP A 66 9.89 19.90 -4.82
N ARG A 67 9.99 18.89 -3.95
CA ARG A 67 9.87 17.48 -4.32
C ARG A 67 8.56 17.22 -5.07
N LEU A 68 7.43 17.66 -4.52
CA LEU A 68 6.13 17.46 -5.17
C LEU A 68 6.08 18.15 -6.55
N ARG A 69 6.55 19.40 -6.64
CA ARG A 69 6.58 20.15 -7.91
C ARG A 69 7.45 19.48 -8.98
N ILE A 70 8.63 19.01 -8.61
CA ILE A 70 9.55 18.33 -9.53
C ILE A 70 8.92 17.07 -10.08
N VAL A 71 8.42 16.20 -9.19
CA VAL A 71 7.77 14.96 -9.60
C VAL A 71 6.50 15.23 -10.41
N SER A 72 5.70 16.21 -10.02
CA SER A 72 4.49 16.60 -10.76
C SER A 72 4.80 17.08 -12.16
N LYS A 73 5.87 17.86 -12.33
CA LYS A 73 6.28 18.33 -13.67
C LYS A 73 6.69 17.17 -14.56
N ALA A 74 7.46 16.22 -14.05
CA ALA A 74 7.90 15.04 -14.80
C ALA A 74 6.74 14.12 -15.17
N MET A 75 5.82 13.86 -14.23
CA MET A 75 4.72 12.90 -14.42
C MET A 75 3.46 13.49 -15.07
N LYS A 76 3.48 14.77 -15.47
CA LYS A 76 2.30 15.44 -16.03
C LYS A 76 1.74 14.71 -17.25
N GLY A 77 0.49 14.24 -17.13
CA GLY A 77 -0.20 13.51 -18.20
C GLY A 77 0.27 12.05 -18.38
N LYS A 78 1.12 11.53 -17.47
CA LYS A 78 1.62 10.15 -17.49
C LYS A 78 0.98 9.30 -16.41
N SER A 79 1.01 9.76 -15.17
CA SER A 79 0.43 9.09 -14.02
C SER A 79 -0.28 10.10 -13.12
N LEU A 80 -1.31 9.66 -12.40
CA LEU A 80 -1.88 10.45 -11.32
C LEU A 80 -0.93 10.40 -10.12
N LEU A 81 -0.70 11.54 -9.49
CA LEU A 81 0.10 11.62 -8.27
C LEU A 81 -0.76 11.54 -7.03
N SER A 82 -0.37 10.71 -6.08
CA SER A 82 -1.06 10.58 -4.80
C SER A 82 -0.17 10.87 -3.59
N ALA A 83 -0.84 11.20 -2.49
CA ALA A 83 -0.24 11.36 -1.18
C ALA A 83 -1.10 10.69 -0.11
N LEU A 84 -0.47 10.31 1.00
CA LEU A 84 -1.13 9.74 2.18
C LEU A 84 -1.36 10.82 3.25
N SER A 85 -2.58 10.94 3.77
CA SER A 85 -2.96 11.90 4.82
C SER A 85 -3.75 11.23 5.94
N ARG A 86 -3.52 11.65 7.20
CA ARG A 86 -4.20 11.14 8.40
C ARG A 86 -5.44 11.97 8.73
N GLY A 87 -6.39 12.11 7.80
CA GLY A 87 -7.59 12.93 8.03
C GLY A 87 -7.23 14.34 8.49
N ARG A 88 -7.86 14.82 9.57
CA ARG A 88 -7.61 16.15 10.13
C ARG A 88 -6.19 16.38 10.64
N ASN A 89 -5.45 15.31 10.91
CA ASN A 89 -4.07 15.41 11.38
C ASN A 89 -3.08 15.69 10.24
N LEU A 90 -3.50 15.59 8.98
CA LEU A 90 -2.63 15.73 7.81
C LEU A 90 -1.39 14.83 7.93
N PHE A 91 -0.22 15.42 8.11
CA PHE A 91 1.06 14.75 8.38
C PHE A 91 1.56 14.96 9.82
N GLY A 92 0.79 15.71 10.61
CA GLY A 92 1.09 16.02 12.01
C GLY A 92 0.56 14.97 12.99
N TYR A 93 0.63 15.32 14.28
CA TYR A 93 0.29 14.44 15.39
C TYR A 93 -0.96 14.89 16.16
N VAL A 94 -1.52 16.04 15.81
CA VAL A 94 -2.74 16.60 16.39
C VAL A 94 -3.69 17.06 15.28
N PRO A 95 -5.03 17.05 15.51
CA PRO A 95 -5.99 17.54 14.51
C PRO A 95 -5.81 19.05 14.25
N TYR A 96 -5.85 19.43 12.99
CA TYR A 96 -5.80 20.82 12.55
C TYR A 96 -7.21 21.38 12.34
N PRO A 97 -7.42 22.70 12.49
CA PRO A 97 -8.69 23.37 12.16
C PRO A 97 -8.95 23.36 10.65
N ASP A 98 -10.21 23.52 10.26
CA ASP A 98 -10.66 23.44 8.86
C ASP A 98 -9.94 24.42 7.92
N SER A 99 -9.61 25.62 8.40
CA SER A 99 -8.87 26.61 7.61
C SER A 99 -7.46 26.14 7.21
N VAL A 100 -6.80 25.39 8.10
CA VAL A 100 -5.48 24.79 7.81
C VAL A 100 -5.63 23.64 6.84
N LEU A 101 -6.64 22.79 7.01
CA LEU A 101 -6.93 21.68 6.07
C LEU A 101 -7.19 22.22 4.66
N GLU A 102 -8.08 23.22 4.53
CA GLU A 102 -8.45 23.81 3.23
C GLU A 102 -7.21 24.43 2.56
N GLY A 103 -6.44 25.24 3.27
CA GLY A 103 -5.21 25.84 2.75
C GLY A 103 -4.20 24.80 2.31
N PHE A 104 -3.98 23.77 3.14
CA PHE A 104 -3.04 22.70 2.83
C PHE A 104 -3.44 21.89 1.57
N TYR A 105 -4.69 21.45 1.49
CA TYR A 105 -5.16 20.68 0.33
C TYR A 105 -5.19 21.53 -0.95
N LYS A 106 -5.54 22.81 -0.84
CA LYS A 106 -5.48 23.75 -1.96
C LYS A 106 -4.06 23.83 -2.52
N GLU A 107 -3.08 24.03 -1.66
CA GLU A 107 -1.68 24.09 -2.09
C GLU A 107 -1.18 22.74 -2.63
N ALA A 108 -1.54 21.63 -2.02
CA ALA A 108 -1.14 20.31 -2.50
C ALA A 108 -1.66 20.05 -3.93
N ILE A 109 -2.94 20.34 -4.19
CA ILE A 109 -3.55 20.18 -5.53
C ILE A 109 -2.93 21.18 -6.52
N ALA A 110 -2.74 22.44 -6.14
CA ALA A 110 -2.11 23.44 -6.98
C ALA A 110 -0.66 23.08 -7.39
N ASN A 111 0.05 22.34 -6.54
CA ASN A 111 1.38 21.82 -6.82
C ASN A 111 1.38 20.46 -7.54
N GLY A 112 0.21 20.01 -8.02
CA GLY A 112 0.07 18.89 -8.95
C GLY A 112 -0.34 17.56 -8.33
N LEU A 113 -0.77 17.54 -7.07
CA LEU A 113 -1.36 16.34 -6.48
C LEU A 113 -2.76 16.10 -7.06
N ASN A 114 -3.01 14.87 -7.50
CA ASN A 114 -4.30 14.47 -8.08
C ASN A 114 -5.18 13.72 -7.07
N VAL A 115 -4.59 12.82 -6.31
CA VAL A 115 -5.27 11.90 -5.40
C VAL A 115 -4.77 12.11 -3.98
N MET A 116 -5.67 12.28 -3.03
CA MET A 116 -5.33 12.24 -1.61
C MET A 116 -5.91 10.99 -0.99
N ARG A 117 -5.05 10.05 -0.56
CA ARG A 117 -5.45 8.89 0.25
C ARG A 117 -5.58 9.33 1.69
N ILE A 118 -6.80 9.24 2.21
CA ILE A 118 -7.16 9.73 3.53
C ILE A 118 -7.52 8.56 4.42
N PHE A 119 -6.89 8.43 5.56
CA PHE A 119 -7.17 7.38 6.54
C PHE A 119 -7.26 7.91 7.96
N ASP A 120 -7.93 7.17 8.81
CA ASP A 120 -7.81 7.18 10.26
C ASP A 120 -7.47 5.77 10.74
N ALA A 121 -6.48 5.64 11.63
CA ALA A 121 -6.00 4.32 12.06
C ALA A 121 -7.05 3.52 12.84
N LEU A 122 -8.04 4.18 13.43
CA LEU A 122 -9.16 3.60 14.18
C LEU A 122 -10.45 3.56 13.34
N ASN A 123 -10.39 3.97 12.06
CA ASN A 123 -11.54 4.12 11.18
C ASN A 123 -12.60 5.10 11.71
N ASP A 124 -12.14 6.19 12.38
CA ASP A 124 -13.01 7.28 12.78
C ASP A 124 -13.42 8.09 11.55
N ILE A 125 -14.69 7.96 11.17
CA ILE A 125 -15.25 8.62 10.01
C ILE A 125 -15.31 10.16 10.18
N ASP A 126 -15.48 10.65 11.40
CA ASP A 126 -15.55 12.08 11.66
C ASP A 126 -14.20 12.76 11.46
N ASN A 127 -13.10 12.04 11.74
CA ASN A 127 -11.75 12.53 11.45
C ASN A 127 -11.46 12.67 9.94
N VAL A 128 -12.07 11.88 9.08
CA VAL A 128 -11.82 11.88 7.62
C VAL A 128 -12.85 12.66 6.81
N ARG A 129 -14.04 12.92 7.36
CA ARG A 129 -15.20 13.55 6.70
C ARG A 129 -14.84 14.86 5.98
N GLU A 130 -14.29 15.82 6.73
CA GLU A 130 -13.98 17.14 6.17
C GLU A 130 -12.86 17.09 5.14
N SER A 131 -11.90 16.19 5.33
CA SER A 131 -10.82 15.98 4.36
C SER A 131 -11.37 15.48 3.02
N ILE A 132 -12.26 14.50 3.01
CA ILE A 132 -12.90 13.99 1.79
C ILE A 132 -13.67 15.11 1.08
N ARG A 133 -14.46 15.86 1.85
CA ARG A 133 -15.27 16.97 1.31
C ARG A 133 -14.42 18.07 0.68
N MET A 134 -13.37 18.50 1.38
CA MET A 134 -12.48 19.57 0.92
C MET A 134 -11.69 19.18 -0.32
N ILE A 135 -11.15 17.97 -0.37
CA ILE A 135 -10.40 17.48 -1.54
C ILE A 135 -11.30 17.51 -2.78
N ASN A 136 -12.55 16.99 -2.68
CA ASN A 136 -13.49 17.01 -3.81
C ASN A 136 -13.87 18.43 -4.21
N LYS A 137 -14.13 19.33 -3.24
CA LYS A 137 -14.45 20.75 -3.48
C LYS A 137 -13.32 21.46 -4.25
N LEU A 138 -12.09 21.10 -3.99
CA LEU A 138 -10.89 21.68 -4.61
C LEU A 138 -10.51 21.02 -5.95
N GLY A 139 -11.29 20.05 -6.43
CA GLY A 139 -11.07 19.38 -7.71
C GLY A 139 -10.08 18.20 -7.65
N GLY A 140 -9.66 17.77 -6.46
CA GLY A 140 -8.88 16.56 -6.27
C GLY A 140 -9.74 15.29 -6.21
N ILE A 141 -9.11 14.15 -6.12
CA ILE A 141 -9.72 12.83 -5.94
C ILE A 141 -9.51 12.38 -4.51
N ALA A 142 -10.58 12.22 -3.74
CA ALA A 142 -10.51 11.64 -2.41
C ALA A 142 -10.51 10.11 -2.51
N ASP A 143 -9.45 9.49 -1.97
CA ASP A 143 -9.32 8.04 -1.79
C ASP A 143 -9.51 7.73 -0.30
N GLY A 144 -10.66 7.16 0.06
CA GLY A 144 -11.00 6.79 1.43
C GLY A 144 -10.38 5.45 1.79
N ALA A 145 -9.45 5.44 2.75
CA ALA A 145 -8.78 4.22 3.16
C ALA A 145 -9.33 3.66 4.46
N VAL A 146 -9.93 2.48 4.40
CA VAL A 146 -10.40 1.71 5.55
C VAL A 146 -9.24 0.87 6.07
N CYS A 147 -8.79 1.15 7.29
CA CYS A 147 -7.69 0.45 7.94
C CYS A 147 -8.13 -0.94 8.41
N TYR A 148 -7.41 -1.96 7.96
CA TYR A 148 -7.63 -3.33 8.42
C TYR A 148 -7.01 -3.54 9.80
N THR A 149 -7.75 -4.23 10.66
CA THR A 149 -7.29 -4.68 11.97
C THR A 149 -7.97 -6.01 12.33
N VAL A 150 -7.54 -6.61 13.44
CA VAL A 150 -8.07 -7.86 13.97
C VAL A 150 -8.53 -7.69 15.40
N ASP A 151 -9.49 -8.51 15.83
CA ASP A 151 -9.93 -8.49 17.20
C ASP A 151 -8.77 -8.83 18.17
N PRO A 152 -8.68 -8.15 19.31
CA PRO A 152 -7.70 -8.48 20.32
C PRO A 152 -7.89 -9.92 20.82
N LYS A 153 -6.79 -10.60 21.10
CA LYS A 153 -6.89 -11.91 21.74
C LYS A 153 -7.54 -11.74 23.11
N PRO A 154 -8.52 -12.59 23.46
CA PRO A 154 -9.06 -12.59 24.81
C PRO A 154 -7.93 -12.76 25.82
N GLU A 155 -7.90 -11.93 26.84
CA GLU A 155 -6.98 -12.15 27.95
C GLU A 155 -7.26 -13.53 28.57
N ALA A 156 -6.23 -14.34 28.73
CA ALA A 156 -6.39 -15.61 29.43
C ALA A 156 -6.92 -15.30 30.84
N PRO A 157 -8.00 -15.97 31.31
CA PRO A 157 -8.51 -15.72 32.63
C PRO A 157 -7.41 -15.92 33.67
N ALA A 158 -7.14 -14.87 34.45
CA ALA A 158 -6.07 -14.84 35.45
C ALA A 158 -6.26 -15.85 36.58
N GLU A 159 -7.40 -16.51 36.65
CA GLU A 159 -7.70 -17.51 37.69
C GLU A 159 -7.41 -18.94 37.23
N LYS A 160 -6.55 -19.61 37.98
CA LYS A 160 -6.43 -21.07 37.94
C LYS A 160 -7.76 -21.67 38.35
N LYS A 161 -8.68 -21.93 37.40
CA LYS A 161 -9.92 -22.66 37.67
C LYS A 161 -9.53 -24.00 38.27
N GLY A 162 -10.06 -24.29 39.50
CA GLY A 162 -9.82 -25.54 40.20
C GLY A 162 -10.24 -26.75 39.35
N PHE A 163 -9.71 -27.91 39.67
CA PHE A 163 -9.90 -29.18 38.94
C PHE A 163 -11.37 -29.46 38.55
N PHE A 164 -12.31 -29.16 39.44
CA PHE A 164 -13.74 -29.35 39.21
C PHE A 164 -14.36 -28.40 38.17
N ALA A 165 -13.88 -27.17 38.09
CA ALA A 165 -14.35 -26.22 37.07
C ALA A 165 -13.84 -26.57 35.64
N ARG A 166 -12.80 -27.39 35.54
CA ARG A 166 -12.34 -27.96 34.24
C ARG A 166 -13.24 -29.09 33.74
N LEU A 167 -13.86 -29.85 34.66
CA LEU A 167 -14.70 -31.02 34.29
C LEU A 167 -16.14 -30.62 33.93
N PHE A 168 -16.71 -29.59 34.56
CA PHE A 168 -18.12 -29.23 34.45
C PHE A 168 -18.35 -27.78 33.98
N GLY A 169 -17.30 -27.01 33.69
CA GLY A 169 -17.43 -25.65 33.22
C GLY A 169 -17.85 -25.62 31.73
N SER A 170 -18.95 -24.94 31.42
CA SER A 170 -19.30 -24.57 30.05
C SER A 170 -18.13 -23.83 29.43
N LYS A 171 -17.84 -24.10 28.15
CA LYS A 171 -16.87 -23.29 27.37
C LYS A 171 -17.27 -21.82 27.53
N PRO A 172 -16.31 -20.90 27.84
CA PRO A 172 -16.62 -19.48 27.78
C PRO A 172 -17.18 -19.18 26.40
N ALA A 173 -18.23 -18.35 26.32
CA ALA A 173 -18.73 -17.87 25.06
C ALA A 173 -17.57 -17.20 24.32
N GLU A 174 -17.40 -17.54 23.04
CA GLU A 174 -16.40 -16.81 22.20
C GLU A 174 -16.80 -15.32 22.22
N PRO A 175 -15.84 -14.41 22.43
CA PRO A 175 -16.13 -12.98 22.39
C PRO A 175 -16.70 -12.61 21.02
N GLU A 176 -17.69 -11.73 21.02
CA GLU A 176 -18.29 -11.23 19.79
C GLU A 176 -17.20 -10.58 18.93
N LYS A 177 -17.15 -10.94 17.64
CA LYS A 177 -16.18 -10.39 16.70
C LYS A 177 -16.62 -8.99 16.28
N ILE A 178 -15.74 -8.01 16.49
CA ILE A 178 -15.96 -6.60 16.13
C ILE A 178 -15.56 -6.38 14.67
N PHE A 179 -14.36 -6.84 14.29
CA PHE A 179 -13.78 -6.57 12.97
C PHE A 179 -14.16 -7.66 11.96
N THR A 180 -15.46 -7.74 11.68
CA THR A 180 -16.04 -8.63 10.67
C THR A 180 -15.84 -8.05 9.26
N ASP A 181 -16.16 -8.81 8.21
CA ASP A 181 -16.15 -8.28 6.83
C ASP A 181 -17.17 -7.15 6.67
N GLU A 182 -18.33 -7.29 7.34
CA GLU A 182 -19.42 -6.31 7.33
C GLU A 182 -18.97 -4.97 7.92
N TYR A 183 -18.17 -4.99 9.00
CA TYR A 183 -17.58 -3.78 9.56
C TYR A 183 -16.77 -3.00 8.52
N PHE A 184 -15.88 -3.67 7.78
CA PHE A 184 -15.06 -3.00 6.76
C PHE A 184 -15.90 -2.49 5.59
N VAL A 185 -16.90 -3.26 5.17
CA VAL A 185 -17.83 -2.84 4.12
C VAL A 185 -18.63 -1.62 4.54
N GLU A 186 -19.14 -1.56 5.78
CA GLU A 186 -19.92 -0.40 6.24
C GLU A 186 -19.05 0.85 6.32
N LYS A 187 -17.84 0.77 6.87
CA LYS A 187 -16.88 1.89 6.86
C LYS A 187 -16.55 2.38 5.45
N ALA A 188 -16.38 1.47 4.51
CA ALA A 188 -16.16 1.80 3.10
C ALA A 188 -17.37 2.51 2.49
N ARG A 189 -18.60 2.04 2.74
CA ARG A 189 -19.85 2.69 2.28
C ARG A 189 -20.04 4.08 2.89
N GLU A 190 -19.68 4.26 4.17
CA GLU A 190 -19.72 5.58 4.81
C GLU A 190 -18.80 6.57 4.08
N MET A 191 -17.54 6.17 3.77
CA MET A 191 -16.59 7.01 3.03
C MET A 191 -17.06 7.27 1.59
N GLU A 192 -17.65 6.29 0.91
CA GLU A 192 -18.24 6.48 -0.42
C GLU A 192 -19.39 7.49 -0.37
N ARG A 193 -20.31 7.41 0.61
CA ARG A 193 -21.40 8.39 0.81
C ARG A 193 -20.87 9.80 1.08
N LEU A 194 -19.72 9.94 1.70
CA LEU A 194 -19.05 11.23 1.90
C LEU A 194 -18.40 11.78 0.63
N GLY A 195 -18.36 10.98 -0.44
CA GLY A 195 -17.85 11.36 -1.75
C GLY A 195 -16.46 10.84 -2.09
N ALA A 196 -15.93 9.86 -1.37
CA ALA A 196 -14.71 9.18 -1.79
C ALA A 196 -14.91 8.58 -3.20
N LYS A 197 -13.92 8.78 -4.07
CA LYS A 197 -13.92 8.33 -5.47
C LYS A 197 -13.14 7.04 -5.69
N ILE A 198 -12.36 6.65 -4.72
CA ILE A 198 -11.64 5.38 -4.59
C ILE A 198 -11.81 4.93 -3.15
N ILE A 199 -11.95 3.64 -2.92
CA ILE A 199 -11.90 3.04 -1.59
C ILE A 199 -10.73 2.08 -1.53
N THR A 200 -9.84 2.31 -0.57
CA THR A 200 -8.69 1.44 -0.30
C THR A 200 -8.94 0.57 0.93
N LEU A 201 -8.86 -0.76 0.82
CA LEU A 201 -8.65 -1.61 1.99
C LEU A 201 -7.17 -1.55 2.37
N LYS A 202 -6.86 -0.93 3.52
CA LYS A 202 -5.49 -0.59 3.91
C LYS A 202 -4.99 -1.46 5.06
N ASP A 203 -4.10 -2.39 4.75
CA ASP A 203 -3.46 -3.31 5.71
C ASP A 203 -2.00 -2.91 5.96
N MET A 204 -1.78 -1.99 6.86
CA MET A 204 -0.46 -1.45 7.19
C MET A 204 0.46 -2.45 7.89
N ALA A 205 -0.09 -3.47 8.52
CA ALA A 205 0.66 -4.44 9.29
C ALA A 205 0.83 -5.79 8.56
N GLY A 206 0.21 -5.95 7.39
CA GLY A 206 0.24 -7.18 6.61
C GLY A 206 -0.55 -8.33 7.24
N LEU A 207 -1.59 -8.02 8.02
CA LEU A 207 -2.36 -9.01 8.78
C LEU A 207 -3.48 -9.67 8.00
N VAL A 208 -3.87 -9.10 6.85
CA VAL A 208 -4.91 -9.68 6.00
C VAL A 208 -4.43 -11.02 5.46
N THR A 209 -5.03 -12.09 5.92
CA THR A 209 -4.75 -13.43 5.36
C THR A 209 -5.33 -13.56 3.95
N PRO A 210 -4.83 -14.49 3.11
CA PRO A 210 -5.36 -14.70 1.75
C PRO A 210 -6.87 -14.94 1.71
N SER A 211 -7.41 -15.73 2.64
CA SER A 211 -8.85 -15.99 2.72
C SER A 211 -9.65 -14.74 3.09
N ARG A 212 -9.12 -13.90 3.99
CA ARG A 212 -9.76 -12.64 4.36
C ARG A 212 -9.71 -11.63 3.21
N ALA A 213 -8.60 -11.56 2.48
CA ALA A 213 -8.50 -10.74 1.28
C ALA A 213 -9.58 -11.11 0.26
N ALA A 214 -9.75 -12.41 -0.03
CA ALA A 214 -10.79 -12.90 -0.92
C ALA A 214 -12.20 -12.47 -0.45
N SER A 215 -12.52 -12.73 0.81
CA SER A 215 -13.85 -12.45 1.36
C SER A 215 -14.18 -10.95 1.38
N ILE A 216 -13.28 -10.12 1.92
CA ILE A 216 -13.52 -8.69 2.06
C ILE A 216 -13.57 -8.02 0.68
N ILE A 217 -12.62 -8.31 -0.22
CA ILE A 217 -12.60 -7.71 -1.56
C ILE A 217 -13.86 -8.06 -2.34
N SER A 218 -14.29 -9.34 -2.34
CA SER A 218 -15.57 -9.73 -2.98
C SER A 218 -16.74 -8.93 -2.45
N LYS A 219 -16.84 -8.76 -1.12
CA LYS A 219 -17.93 -7.98 -0.50
C LYS A 219 -17.85 -6.49 -0.82
N LEU A 220 -16.64 -5.90 -0.80
CA LEU A 220 -16.46 -4.50 -1.21
C LEU A 220 -16.91 -4.30 -2.65
N LYS A 221 -16.47 -5.16 -3.58
CA LYS A 221 -16.87 -5.11 -4.98
C LYS A 221 -18.37 -5.26 -5.21
N ALA A 222 -19.04 -6.05 -4.38
CA ALA A 222 -20.49 -6.22 -4.47
C ALA A 222 -21.31 -5.04 -3.87
N ASN A 223 -20.70 -4.21 -3.04
CA ASN A 223 -21.39 -3.17 -2.26
C ASN A 223 -21.00 -1.73 -2.61
N LEU A 224 -19.91 -1.52 -3.34
CA LEU A 224 -19.43 -0.19 -3.72
C LEU A 224 -19.59 0.05 -5.23
N SER A 225 -19.81 1.30 -5.60
CA SER A 225 -19.87 1.73 -7.00
C SER A 225 -18.54 2.33 -7.49
N VAL A 226 -17.64 2.68 -6.58
CA VAL A 226 -16.34 3.25 -6.87
C VAL A 226 -15.25 2.15 -6.96
N PRO A 227 -14.12 2.41 -7.63
CA PRO A 227 -13.00 1.46 -7.67
C PRO A 227 -12.50 1.08 -6.27
N VAL A 228 -12.19 -0.19 -6.11
CA VAL A 228 -11.60 -0.76 -4.90
C VAL A 228 -10.11 -0.94 -5.10
N ASP A 229 -9.32 -0.41 -4.18
CA ASP A 229 -7.87 -0.55 -4.12
C ASP A 229 -7.48 -1.46 -2.93
N PHE A 230 -6.43 -2.24 -3.09
CA PHE A 230 -5.91 -3.09 -2.04
C PHE A 230 -4.44 -2.76 -1.72
N HIS A 231 -4.22 -2.35 -0.48
CA HIS A 231 -2.91 -2.06 0.09
C HIS A 231 -2.59 -3.05 1.19
N THR A 232 -1.48 -3.75 1.09
CA THR A 232 -0.97 -4.62 2.18
C THR A 232 0.54 -4.61 2.23
N HIS A 233 1.09 -4.89 3.41
CA HIS A 233 2.52 -5.09 3.62
C HIS A 233 2.88 -6.58 3.71
N CYS A 234 4.15 -6.91 3.49
CA CYS A 234 4.64 -8.29 3.54
C CYS A 234 5.24 -8.68 4.90
N THR A 235 5.05 -7.89 5.95
CA THR A 235 5.73 -8.05 7.24
C THR A 235 5.63 -9.46 7.82
N PRO A 236 4.44 -10.09 7.97
CA PRO A 236 4.33 -11.46 8.44
C PRO A 236 4.39 -12.52 7.32
N GLY A 237 4.58 -12.10 6.05
CA GLY A 237 4.71 -12.99 4.89
C GLY A 237 3.44 -13.20 4.07
N TYR A 238 2.28 -12.67 4.46
CA TYR A 238 1.02 -12.87 3.72
C TYR A 238 0.85 -11.97 2.50
N GLY A 239 1.48 -10.81 2.45
CA GLY A 239 1.18 -9.71 1.53
C GLY A 239 1.06 -10.14 0.06
N LEU A 240 2.01 -10.93 -0.46
CA LEU A 240 1.95 -11.42 -1.84
C LEU A 240 0.74 -12.33 -2.08
N ALA A 241 0.53 -13.33 -1.22
CA ALA A 241 -0.58 -14.26 -1.36
C ALA A 241 -1.94 -13.57 -1.21
N SER A 242 -2.05 -12.61 -0.28
CA SER A 242 -3.26 -11.82 -0.09
C SER A 242 -3.54 -10.90 -1.30
N SER A 243 -2.50 -10.35 -1.93
CA SER A 243 -2.63 -9.57 -3.17
C SER A 243 -3.13 -10.43 -4.34
N VAL A 244 -2.61 -11.65 -4.49
CA VAL A 244 -3.10 -12.59 -5.51
C VAL A 244 -4.58 -12.92 -5.28
N MET A 245 -4.98 -13.15 -4.03
CA MET A 245 -6.39 -13.39 -3.70
C MET A 245 -7.26 -12.16 -3.93
N ALA A 246 -6.79 -10.95 -3.67
CA ALA A 246 -7.50 -9.71 -4.01
C ALA A 246 -7.68 -9.58 -5.54
N ILE A 247 -6.65 -9.89 -6.32
CA ILE A 247 -6.71 -9.91 -7.80
C ILE A 247 -7.78 -10.89 -8.28
N LEU A 248 -7.77 -12.13 -7.79
CA LEU A 248 -8.75 -13.16 -8.17
C LEU A 248 -10.19 -12.77 -7.82
N ASN A 249 -10.37 -11.95 -6.79
CA ASN A 249 -11.68 -11.48 -6.32
C ASN A 249 -12.08 -10.10 -6.81
N GLY A 250 -11.41 -9.59 -7.84
CA GLY A 250 -11.92 -8.48 -8.61
C GLY A 250 -11.48 -7.09 -8.15
N VAL A 251 -10.40 -6.97 -7.37
CA VAL A 251 -9.83 -5.66 -7.05
C VAL A 251 -9.52 -4.87 -8.32
N ASP A 252 -9.75 -3.56 -8.32
CA ASP A 252 -9.55 -2.70 -9.49
C ASP A 252 -8.14 -2.12 -9.54
N ILE A 253 -7.59 -1.80 -8.37
CA ILE A 253 -6.28 -1.19 -8.21
C ILE A 253 -5.50 -2.02 -7.17
N LEU A 254 -4.22 -2.22 -7.41
CA LEU A 254 -3.34 -2.89 -6.47
C LEU A 254 -2.13 -2.01 -6.16
N ASP A 255 -1.82 -1.88 -4.89
CA ASP A 255 -0.62 -1.22 -4.40
C ASP A 255 0.60 -2.14 -4.50
N THR A 256 1.68 -1.65 -5.11
CA THR A 256 2.93 -2.39 -5.28
C THR A 256 4.14 -1.50 -5.08
N ASN A 257 5.29 -2.12 -4.83
CA ASN A 257 6.60 -1.47 -4.92
C ASN A 257 7.45 -2.16 -6.00
N ILE A 258 8.49 -1.48 -6.47
CA ILE A 258 9.46 -2.09 -7.38
C ILE A 258 10.49 -2.87 -6.53
N TRP A 259 11.00 -3.98 -7.06
CA TRP A 259 11.75 -5.06 -6.42
C TRP A 259 12.61 -4.67 -5.20
N TRP A 260 13.54 -3.74 -5.39
CA TRP A 260 14.47 -3.37 -4.31
C TRP A 260 13.84 -2.58 -3.17
N PHE A 261 12.65 -2.05 -3.38
CA PHE A 261 11.86 -1.29 -2.41
C PHE A 261 10.57 -2.03 -2.02
N GLY A 262 10.38 -3.27 -2.47
CA GLY A 262 9.24 -4.11 -2.16
C GLY A 262 9.55 -5.24 -1.17
N GLY A 263 8.49 -5.83 -0.63
CA GLY A 263 8.59 -6.93 0.32
C GLY A 263 8.97 -6.54 1.74
N GLY A 264 9.14 -7.50 2.61
CA GLY A 264 9.43 -7.25 4.03
C GLY A 264 8.37 -6.37 4.69
N SER A 265 8.78 -5.24 5.27
CA SER A 265 7.86 -4.26 5.86
C SER A 265 7.16 -3.35 4.85
N ALA A 266 7.38 -3.53 3.55
CA ALA A 266 6.76 -2.77 2.48
C ALA A 266 5.73 -3.63 1.71
N ALA A 267 5.04 -3.01 0.72
CA ALA A 267 4.09 -3.71 -0.15
C ALA A 267 4.80 -4.72 -1.07
N PRO A 268 4.06 -5.69 -1.66
CA PRO A 268 4.63 -6.67 -2.57
C PRO A 268 5.33 -6.05 -3.78
N ALA A 269 6.37 -6.72 -4.27
CA ALA A 269 7.06 -6.31 -5.48
C ALA A 269 6.20 -6.56 -6.72
N ILE A 270 6.14 -5.55 -7.60
CA ILE A 270 5.38 -5.61 -8.87
C ILE A 270 5.84 -6.76 -9.76
N GLU A 271 7.13 -7.09 -9.74
CA GLU A 271 7.71 -8.17 -10.53
C GLU A 271 7.08 -9.53 -10.19
N LEU A 272 6.82 -9.77 -8.90
CA LEU A 272 6.12 -10.98 -8.47
C LEU A 272 4.64 -10.96 -8.87
N ILE A 273 3.98 -9.82 -8.70
CA ILE A 273 2.59 -9.63 -9.14
C ILE A 273 2.47 -9.87 -10.65
N TYR A 274 3.43 -9.38 -11.45
CA TYR A 274 3.47 -9.60 -12.88
C TYR A 274 3.50 -11.09 -13.22
N VAL A 275 4.37 -11.88 -12.58
CA VAL A 275 4.47 -13.33 -12.79
C VAL A 275 3.12 -14.02 -12.54
N PHE A 276 2.46 -13.71 -11.42
CA PHE A 276 1.14 -14.28 -11.12
C PHE A 276 0.08 -13.86 -12.13
N CYS A 277 0.05 -12.58 -12.51
CA CYS A 277 -0.90 -12.07 -13.48
C CYS A 277 -0.72 -12.73 -14.85
N GLN A 278 0.52 -12.95 -15.31
CA GLN A 278 0.79 -13.69 -16.54
C GLN A 278 0.22 -15.12 -16.50
N LYS A 279 0.39 -15.82 -15.36
CA LYS A 279 -0.16 -17.18 -15.17
C LYS A 279 -1.70 -17.17 -15.11
N LEU A 280 -2.31 -16.12 -14.61
CA LEU A 280 -3.77 -15.97 -14.49
C LEU A 280 -4.42 -15.39 -15.76
N GLY A 281 -3.64 -15.05 -16.79
CA GLY A 281 -4.16 -14.40 -17.99
C GLY A 281 -4.70 -12.97 -17.74
N ILE A 282 -4.16 -12.27 -16.72
CA ILE A 282 -4.53 -10.91 -16.37
C ILE A 282 -3.43 -9.97 -16.88
N GLU A 283 -3.83 -8.95 -17.63
CA GLU A 283 -2.89 -7.94 -18.14
C GLU A 283 -2.64 -6.87 -17.06
N LEU A 284 -1.38 -6.51 -16.85
CA LEU A 284 -1.02 -5.31 -16.10
C LEU A 284 -0.98 -4.11 -17.04
N ASP A 285 -1.64 -3.03 -16.64
CA ASP A 285 -1.63 -1.76 -17.39
C ASP A 285 -0.36 -0.94 -17.06
N VAL A 286 0.81 -1.58 -17.22
CA VAL A 286 2.14 -1.03 -16.89
C VAL A 286 3.18 -1.56 -17.87
N ASN A 287 4.12 -0.70 -18.27
CA ASN A 287 5.27 -1.08 -19.08
C ASN A 287 6.35 -1.73 -18.21
N MET A 288 6.41 -3.05 -18.17
CA MET A 288 7.38 -3.80 -17.36
C MET A 288 8.83 -3.62 -17.82
N GLN A 289 9.10 -3.23 -19.07
CA GLN A 289 10.44 -2.88 -19.53
C GLN A 289 10.95 -1.65 -18.78
N ALA A 290 10.14 -0.59 -18.72
CA ALA A 290 10.48 0.63 -17.98
C ALA A 290 10.59 0.37 -16.47
N VAL A 291 9.75 -0.51 -15.91
CA VAL A 291 9.88 -0.96 -14.51
C VAL A 291 11.23 -1.63 -14.27
N GLY A 292 11.71 -2.44 -15.22
CA GLY A 292 13.04 -3.06 -15.16
C GLY A 292 14.17 -2.02 -15.10
N GLU A 293 14.08 -0.98 -15.92
CA GLU A 293 15.04 0.13 -15.92
C GLU A 293 15.03 0.89 -14.58
N ILE A 294 13.84 1.17 -14.03
CA ILE A 294 13.72 1.77 -12.69
C ILE A 294 14.34 0.86 -11.63
N ARG A 295 14.04 -0.44 -11.67
CA ARG A 295 14.58 -1.44 -10.74
C ARG A 295 16.10 -1.41 -10.71
N ASP A 296 16.74 -1.38 -11.87
CA ASP A 296 18.20 -1.42 -11.98
C ASP A 296 18.84 -0.18 -11.33
N HIS A 297 18.24 1.01 -11.50
CA HIS A 297 18.67 2.23 -10.80
C HIS A 297 18.36 2.23 -9.31
N LEU A 298 17.25 1.61 -8.89
CA LEU A 298 16.89 1.49 -7.47
C LEU A 298 17.88 0.63 -6.68
N LEU A 299 18.63 -0.27 -7.31
CA LEU A 299 19.69 -1.03 -6.65
C LEU A 299 20.78 -0.10 -6.11
N ASP A 300 21.20 0.88 -6.88
CA ASP A 300 22.23 1.83 -6.45
C ASP A 300 21.69 2.80 -5.40
N ALA A 301 20.44 3.26 -5.55
CA ALA A 301 19.76 4.04 -4.53
C ALA A 301 19.65 3.26 -3.21
N ARG A 302 19.31 1.95 -3.23
CA ARG A 302 19.29 1.10 -2.04
C ARG A 302 20.67 0.97 -1.38
N LYS A 303 21.74 0.80 -2.18
CA LYS A 303 23.12 0.75 -1.65
C LYS A 303 23.48 2.05 -0.92
N SER A 304 23.09 3.21 -1.46
CA SER A 304 23.34 4.50 -0.81
C SER A 304 22.58 4.65 0.52
N LEU A 305 21.47 3.91 0.68
CA LEU A 305 20.63 3.90 1.88
C LEU A 305 20.99 2.80 2.88
N ALA A 306 22.10 2.09 2.70
CA ALA A 306 22.50 0.93 3.50
C ALA A 306 22.59 1.19 5.02
N ALA A 307 22.86 2.43 5.43
CA ALA A 307 22.87 2.82 6.84
C ALA A 307 21.47 2.77 7.50
N PHE A 308 20.42 2.85 6.71
CA PHE A 308 19.01 2.84 7.14
C PHE A 308 18.31 1.54 6.80
N ASP A 309 18.94 0.65 6.02
CA ASP A 309 18.37 -0.63 5.59
C ASP A 309 18.46 -1.66 6.72
N LEU A 310 17.36 -1.92 7.41
CA LEU A 310 17.26 -2.93 8.45
C LEU A 310 17.38 -4.36 7.91
N ASN A 311 17.26 -4.54 6.60
CA ASN A 311 17.31 -5.83 5.93
C ASN A 311 18.55 -6.00 5.02
N LYS A 312 19.59 -5.20 5.21
CA LYS A 312 20.80 -5.22 4.37
C LYS A 312 21.46 -6.60 4.24
N ASP A 313 21.42 -7.40 5.32
CA ASP A 313 21.98 -8.76 5.37
C ASP A 313 21.04 -9.81 4.75
N LYS A 314 19.81 -9.44 4.42
CA LYS A 314 18.78 -10.28 3.79
C LYS A 314 18.37 -9.74 2.43
N MET A 315 19.29 -9.08 1.75
CA MET A 315 19.03 -8.49 0.45
C MET A 315 18.58 -9.57 -0.54
N PRO A 316 17.43 -9.41 -1.22
CA PRO A 316 16.99 -10.39 -2.20
C PRO A 316 17.98 -10.49 -3.36
N ARG A 317 17.96 -11.61 -4.07
CA ARG A 317 18.66 -11.72 -5.35
C ARG A 317 17.99 -10.80 -6.38
N ASN A 318 18.76 -10.36 -7.37
CA ASN A 318 18.17 -9.71 -8.53
C ASN A 318 17.18 -10.66 -9.20
N PHE A 319 16.03 -10.14 -9.58
CA PHE A 319 14.99 -10.88 -10.29
C PHE A 319 14.42 -10.01 -11.41
N ASP A 320 14.50 -10.53 -12.63
CA ASP A 320 13.93 -9.91 -13.82
C ASP A 320 12.85 -10.84 -14.41
N PRO A 321 11.56 -10.54 -14.22
CA PRO A 321 10.48 -11.41 -14.71
C PRO A 321 10.40 -11.50 -16.24
N LEU A 322 11.09 -10.60 -16.97
CA LEU A 322 11.14 -10.65 -18.43
C LEU A 322 12.30 -11.50 -18.97
N ALA A 323 13.40 -11.62 -18.19
CA ALA A 323 14.62 -12.33 -18.61
C ALA A 323 14.82 -13.66 -17.89
N ASP A 324 14.46 -13.74 -16.60
CA ASP A 324 14.67 -14.93 -15.79
C ASP A 324 13.67 -16.02 -16.16
N LYS A 325 14.20 -17.21 -16.53
CA LYS A 325 13.36 -18.38 -16.82
C LYS A 325 12.84 -18.96 -15.50
N LEU A 326 11.52 -18.94 -15.35
CA LEU A 326 10.86 -19.73 -14.30
C LEU A 326 10.89 -21.21 -14.68
N PRO A 327 11.11 -22.14 -13.72
CA PRO A 327 10.96 -23.55 -13.97
C PRO A 327 9.58 -23.86 -14.59
N ALA A 328 9.55 -24.75 -15.59
CA ALA A 328 8.32 -25.04 -16.34
C ALA A 328 7.21 -25.67 -15.49
N ASP A 329 7.59 -26.29 -14.38
CA ASP A 329 6.74 -26.98 -13.41
C ASP A 329 6.29 -26.09 -12.24
N VAL A 330 6.69 -24.83 -12.20
CA VAL A 330 6.18 -23.87 -11.20
C VAL A 330 4.80 -23.41 -11.65
N ASP A 331 3.82 -24.29 -11.52
CA ASP A 331 2.43 -23.90 -11.56
C ASP A 331 2.14 -22.99 -10.36
N ALA A 332 2.12 -21.69 -10.63
CA ALA A 332 1.58 -20.67 -9.71
C ALA A 332 1.96 -20.85 -8.23
N CYS A 333 2.98 -21.62 -7.92
CA CYS A 333 3.35 -21.92 -6.58
C CYS A 333 4.31 -20.88 -6.03
N LEU A 334 3.94 -20.33 -4.95
CA LEU A 334 4.58 -19.51 -3.94
C LEU A 334 6.06 -19.86 -3.60
N LEU A 335 6.73 -20.71 -4.37
CA LEU A 335 8.03 -21.29 -4.02
C LEU A 335 9.25 -20.52 -4.52
N TYR A 336 9.10 -19.25 -4.92
CA TYR A 336 10.26 -18.38 -5.01
C TYR A 336 10.60 -17.79 -3.63
N THR A 337 10.66 -18.65 -2.65
CA THR A 337 11.45 -18.41 -1.45
C THR A 337 12.92 -18.63 -1.80
N SER A 338 13.80 -17.76 -1.30
CA SER A 338 15.25 -17.87 -1.41
C SER A 338 15.69 -19.33 -1.31
N PRO A 339 16.66 -19.80 -2.12
CA PRO A 339 17.22 -21.14 -1.96
C PRO A 339 17.59 -21.35 -0.50
N SER A 340 17.17 -22.48 0.03
CA SER A 340 17.53 -22.89 1.39
C SER A 340 19.06 -22.79 1.55
N PRO A 341 19.59 -22.39 2.73
CA PRO A 341 21.02 -22.50 3.01
C PRO A 341 21.59 -23.90 2.74
N ARG A 342 20.74 -24.92 2.62
CA ARG A 342 21.12 -26.30 2.27
C ARG A 342 21.46 -26.50 0.79
N ASP A 343 21.05 -25.57 -0.09
CA ASP A 343 21.31 -25.67 -1.54
C ASP A 343 22.66 -25.05 -1.94
N ARG A 344 23.52 -24.74 -0.96
CA ARG A 344 24.85 -24.16 -1.14
C ARG A 344 26.00 -25.16 -1.01
N THR A 345 25.72 -26.46 -1.11
CA THR A 345 26.76 -27.49 -1.18
C THR A 345 26.97 -28.01 -2.59
#